data_33404643dfdd8e387d37de464b01780d
#
_entry.id   33404643dfdd8e387d37de464b01780d
#
_cell.length_a   1.000
_cell.length_b   1.000
_cell.length_c   1.000
_cell.angle_alpha   90.00
_cell.angle_beta   90.00
_cell.angle_gamma   90.00
#
_symmetry.space_group_name_H-M   'P 1'
#
loop_
_entity.id
_entity.type
_entity.pdbx_description
1 polymer ?
#
loop_
_entity_poly.entity_id
_entity_poly.type
_entity_poly.pdbx_seq_one_letter_code
_entity_poly.pdbx_strand_id
1 'polypeptide(L)'
;MNEQNAALKPYVIGLDLGGTNSVFGIVDARGDIKATTAIKTGGYDKVEDYVDACVEVLNVIIEQVGGIDKIKAMGIGAPNGNFYNGTIEFAPNLPWAHDGIVPLAKLFSERLNNIPVALTNDANAAAIGEMVYGVARGMKNFIVITLGTGVGSGIVVNGQLLYGHDGFAGELGHVTMVRGEEGRSCGCGRTGCL
;
A
#
# COMPACT_ATOMS: atom_id res chain seq x y z
N MET A 1 -10.39 -27.40 28.18
CA MET A 1 -9.49 -27.57 27.04
C MET A 1 -8.81 -26.23 26.80
N ASN A 2 -7.48 -26.20 26.83
CA ASN A 2 -6.67 -25.01 27.03
C ASN A 2 -6.71 -24.03 25.84
N GLU A 3 -7.25 -22.85 26.07
CA GLU A 3 -7.12 -21.65 25.16
C GLU A 3 -5.72 -20.99 25.21
N GLN A 4 -4.71 -21.67 25.76
CA GLN A 4 -3.41 -21.06 26.08
C GLN A 4 -2.32 -21.25 25.02
N ASN A 5 -2.62 -21.71 23.78
CA ASN A 5 -1.59 -21.91 22.76
C ASN A 5 -1.99 -21.41 21.35
N ALA A 6 -2.72 -20.32 21.25
CA ALA A 6 -2.72 -19.58 20.01
C ALA A 6 -1.30 -18.97 19.86
N ALA A 7 -0.51 -19.51 18.95
CA ALA A 7 0.86 -19.02 18.70
C ALA A 7 0.83 -17.51 18.51
N LEU A 8 1.53 -16.77 19.35
CA LEU A 8 1.57 -15.31 19.28
C LEU A 8 2.14 -14.91 17.91
N LYS A 9 1.33 -14.18 17.14
CA LYS A 9 1.73 -13.60 15.84
C LYS A 9 2.03 -12.12 16.01
N PRO A 10 3.25 -11.76 16.49
CA PRO A 10 3.57 -10.40 16.91
C PRO A 10 3.87 -9.43 15.78
N TYR A 11 4.02 -9.95 14.54
CA TYR A 11 4.52 -9.16 13.42
C TYR A 11 3.49 -9.01 12.30
N VAL A 12 3.64 -7.91 11.56
CA VAL A 12 2.96 -7.68 10.28
C VAL A 12 3.99 -7.32 9.21
N ILE A 13 3.69 -7.67 7.97
CA ILE A 13 4.45 -7.22 6.80
C ILE A 13 3.85 -5.92 6.29
N GLY A 14 4.67 -4.92 6.03
CA GLY A 14 4.32 -3.73 5.26
C GLY A 14 4.99 -3.77 3.90
N LEU A 15 4.27 -3.44 2.84
CA LEU A 15 4.79 -3.20 1.50
C LEU A 15 4.47 -1.78 1.08
N ASP A 16 5.52 -1.01 0.76
CA ASP A 16 5.44 0.22 0.00
C ASP A 16 5.78 -0.09 -1.46
N LEU A 17 4.75 -0.12 -2.32
CA LEU A 17 4.85 -0.45 -3.72
C LEU A 17 4.95 0.83 -4.55
N GLY A 18 6.16 1.24 -4.89
CA GLY A 18 6.41 2.34 -5.81
C GLY A 18 6.56 1.85 -7.26
N GLY A 19 6.48 2.77 -8.23
CA GLY A 19 6.66 2.44 -9.65
C GLY A 19 8.06 1.93 -10.02
N THR A 20 9.09 2.22 -9.22
CA THR A 20 10.48 1.81 -9.47
C THR A 20 10.94 0.70 -8.53
N ASN A 21 10.66 0.85 -7.23
CA ASN A 21 11.07 -0.09 -6.19
C ASN A 21 9.89 -0.43 -5.31
N SER A 22 9.90 -1.65 -4.82
CA SER A 22 9.00 -2.17 -3.79
C SER A 22 9.81 -2.45 -2.54
N VAL A 23 9.43 -1.81 -1.43
CA VAL A 23 10.14 -1.91 -0.14
C VAL A 23 9.27 -2.66 0.85
N PHE A 24 9.83 -3.67 1.47
CA PHE A 24 9.17 -4.48 2.49
C PHE A 24 9.77 -4.23 3.87
N GLY A 25 8.90 -4.19 4.88
CA GLY A 25 9.29 -4.16 6.27
C GLY A 25 8.49 -5.15 7.10
N ILE A 26 9.14 -5.82 8.05
CA ILE A 26 8.46 -6.56 9.11
C ILE A 26 8.47 -5.70 10.35
N VAL A 27 7.30 -5.41 10.90
CA VAL A 27 7.11 -4.50 12.03
C VAL A 27 6.34 -5.17 13.16
N ASP A 28 6.64 -4.76 14.40
CA ASP A 28 5.87 -5.18 15.57
C ASP A 28 4.71 -4.21 15.87
N ALA A 29 3.92 -4.51 16.92
CA ALA A 29 2.76 -3.71 17.33
C ALA A 29 3.12 -2.27 17.79
N ARG A 30 4.39 -1.98 18.05
CA ARG A 30 4.86 -0.63 18.41
C ARG A 30 5.30 0.18 17.19
N GLY A 31 5.37 -0.46 16.01
CA GLY A 31 5.90 0.12 14.79
C GLY A 31 7.42 -0.02 14.64
N ASP A 32 8.07 -0.80 15.51
CA ASP A 32 9.50 -1.06 15.39
C ASP A 32 9.78 -1.98 14.21
N ILE A 33 10.65 -1.56 13.31
CA ILE A 33 11.08 -2.35 12.16
C ILE A 33 12.06 -3.43 12.62
N LYS A 34 11.76 -4.68 12.34
CA LYS A 34 12.57 -5.85 12.70
C LYS A 34 13.47 -6.33 11.57
N ALA A 35 12.98 -6.24 10.33
CA ALA A 35 13.72 -6.59 9.14
C ALA A 35 13.17 -5.82 7.93
N THR A 36 14.00 -5.59 6.93
CA THR A 36 13.61 -4.93 5.68
C THR A 36 14.25 -5.61 4.48
N THR A 37 13.58 -5.55 3.35
CA THR A 37 14.12 -5.93 2.06
C THR A 37 13.50 -5.08 0.96
N ALA A 38 14.07 -5.10 -0.24
CA ALA A 38 13.54 -4.38 -1.39
C ALA A 38 13.81 -5.13 -2.68
N ILE A 39 12.95 -4.90 -3.67
CA ILE A 39 13.07 -5.42 -5.02
C ILE A 39 12.69 -4.33 -6.02
N LYS A 40 13.15 -4.42 -7.25
CA LYS A 40 12.67 -3.55 -8.33
C LYS A 40 11.23 -3.94 -8.68
N THR A 41 10.35 -2.94 -8.82
CA THR A 41 8.97 -3.16 -9.24
C THR A 41 8.85 -3.46 -10.73
N GLY A 42 9.71 -2.85 -11.55
CA GLY A 42 9.73 -3.06 -13.00
C GLY A 42 10.53 -4.27 -13.43
N GLY A 43 10.34 -4.67 -14.70
CA GLY A 43 11.04 -5.81 -15.31
C GLY A 43 10.24 -7.11 -15.33
N TYR A 44 8.97 -7.05 -14.95
CA TYR A 44 8.02 -8.17 -14.99
C TYR A 44 6.89 -7.84 -15.97
N ASP A 45 6.60 -8.77 -16.89
CA ASP A 45 5.49 -8.67 -17.81
C ASP A 45 4.16 -9.15 -17.16
N LYS A 46 4.26 -10.06 -16.19
CA LYS A 46 3.12 -10.62 -15.47
C LYS A 46 3.22 -10.31 -13.98
N VAL A 47 2.07 -10.05 -13.39
CA VAL A 47 1.98 -9.79 -11.94
C VAL A 47 2.36 -11.01 -11.12
N GLU A 48 2.08 -12.22 -11.62
CA GLU A 48 2.43 -13.46 -10.94
C GLU A 48 3.95 -13.58 -10.75
N ASP A 49 4.73 -13.31 -11.80
CA ASP A 49 6.19 -13.35 -11.77
C ASP A 49 6.75 -12.30 -10.79
N TYR A 50 6.13 -11.10 -10.75
CA TYR A 50 6.47 -10.06 -9.78
C TYR A 50 6.19 -10.51 -8.35
N VAL A 51 5.00 -11.07 -8.08
CA VAL A 51 4.61 -11.53 -6.74
C VAL A 51 5.50 -12.70 -6.29
N ASP A 52 5.83 -13.63 -7.17
CA ASP A 52 6.71 -14.75 -6.86
C ASP A 52 8.12 -14.26 -6.48
N ALA A 53 8.69 -13.32 -7.23
CA ALA A 53 9.96 -12.69 -6.90
C ALA A 53 9.92 -11.90 -5.57
N CYS A 54 8.80 -11.22 -5.29
CA CYS A 54 8.58 -10.55 -3.99
C CYS A 54 8.58 -11.54 -2.83
N VAL A 55 7.90 -12.68 -2.98
CA VAL A 55 7.81 -13.71 -1.93
C VAL A 55 9.17 -14.36 -1.68
N GLU A 56 10.00 -14.55 -2.70
CA GLU A 56 11.38 -15.03 -2.52
C GLU A 56 12.19 -14.14 -1.58
N VAL A 57 12.20 -12.83 -1.82
CA VAL A 57 12.95 -11.90 -0.95
C VAL A 57 12.30 -11.71 0.41
N LEU A 58 10.95 -11.82 0.49
CA LEU A 58 10.21 -11.78 1.75
C LEU A 58 10.54 -12.98 2.65
N ASN A 59 10.63 -14.18 2.09
CA ASN A 59 10.94 -15.38 2.87
C ASN A 59 12.25 -15.24 3.64
N VAL A 60 13.25 -14.57 3.07
CA VAL A 60 14.53 -14.31 3.74
C VAL A 60 14.33 -13.52 5.05
N ILE A 61 13.54 -12.45 5.03
CA ILE A 61 13.30 -11.63 6.22
C ILE A 61 12.25 -12.23 7.16
N ILE A 62 11.32 -13.04 6.64
CA ILE A 62 10.35 -13.79 7.45
C ILE A 62 11.09 -14.81 8.33
N GLU A 63 12.07 -15.52 7.78
CA GLU A 63 12.89 -16.48 8.55
C GLU A 63 13.69 -15.79 9.68
N GLN A 64 14.15 -14.55 9.47
CA GLN A 64 14.86 -13.79 10.51
C GLN A 64 14.00 -13.49 11.75
N VAL A 65 12.67 -13.47 11.62
CA VAL A 65 11.74 -13.22 12.72
C VAL A 65 11.05 -14.48 13.25
N GLY A 66 11.47 -15.67 12.76
CA GLY A 66 10.99 -16.96 13.26
C GLY A 66 9.91 -17.62 12.41
N GLY A 67 9.82 -17.25 11.13
CA GLY A 67 8.98 -17.88 10.13
C GLY A 67 7.59 -17.28 9.97
N ILE A 68 6.86 -17.75 8.96
CA ILE A 68 5.54 -17.24 8.57
C ILE A 68 4.50 -17.36 9.69
N ASP A 69 4.65 -18.31 10.59
CA ASP A 69 3.75 -18.49 11.75
C ASP A 69 3.81 -17.33 12.75
N LYS A 70 4.83 -16.48 12.68
CA LYS A 70 4.95 -15.25 13.47
C LYS A 70 4.28 -14.05 12.80
N ILE A 71 3.87 -14.17 11.55
CA ILE A 71 3.24 -13.11 10.76
C ILE A 71 1.73 -13.16 10.91
N LYS A 72 1.14 -12.05 11.32
CA LYS A 72 -0.32 -11.91 11.52
C LYS A 72 -1.05 -11.56 10.24
N ALA A 73 -0.49 -10.62 9.47
CA ALA A 73 -1.11 -10.05 8.28
C ALA A 73 -0.08 -9.28 7.44
N MET A 74 -0.49 -8.85 6.25
CA MET A 74 0.27 -7.94 5.40
C MET A 74 -0.56 -6.71 5.06
N GLY A 75 0.06 -5.54 5.04
CA GLY A 75 -0.49 -4.27 4.55
C GLY A 75 0.27 -3.79 3.32
N ILE A 76 -0.43 -3.32 2.30
CA ILE A 76 0.15 -2.83 1.04
C ILE A 76 -0.31 -1.39 0.81
N GLY A 77 0.63 -0.45 0.68
CA GLY A 77 0.44 0.86 0.10
C GLY A 77 0.88 0.83 -1.36
N ALA A 78 0.00 1.16 -2.31
CA ALA A 78 0.28 1.04 -3.73
C ALA A 78 -0.41 2.12 -4.55
N PRO A 79 0.17 2.57 -5.69
CA PRO A 79 -0.53 3.43 -6.63
C PRO A 79 -1.83 2.78 -7.09
N ASN A 80 -2.90 3.57 -7.22
CA ASN A 80 -4.22 3.10 -7.65
C ASN A 80 -4.77 1.90 -6.86
N GLY A 81 -4.37 1.78 -5.59
CA GLY A 81 -4.82 0.72 -4.70
C GLY A 81 -6.26 0.93 -4.22
N ASN A 82 -7.14 -0.04 -4.50
CA ASN A 82 -8.52 -0.06 -4.05
C ASN A 82 -8.66 -0.92 -2.78
N PHE A 83 -9.03 -0.27 -1.69
CA PHE A 83 -9.16 -0.92 -0.38
C PHE A 83 -10.28 -1.96 -0.32
N TYR A 84 -11.42 -1.69 -0.98
CA TYR A 84 -12.60 -2.55 -0.89
C TYR A 84 -12.40 -3.89 -1.58
N ASN A 85 -11.67 -3.89 -2.70
CA ASN A 85 -11.48 -5.07 -3.54
C ASN A 85 -10.11 -5.74 -3.33
N GLY A 86 -9.15 -5.04 -2.69
CA GLY A 86 -7.76 -5.50 -2.57
C GLY A 86 -7.03 -5.55 -3.92
N THR A 87 -7.41 -4.65 -4.84
CA THR A 87 -6.93 -4.61 -6.23
C THR A 87 -6.08 -3.37 -6.50
N ILE A 88 -5.22 -3.46 -7.51
CA ILE A 88 -4.66 -2.28 -8.18
C ILE A 88 -5.42 -2.11 -9.49
N GLU A 89 -5.87 -0.88 -9.78
CA GLU A 89 -6.77 -0.61 -10.90
C GLU A 89 -6.17 0.45 -11.84
N PHE A 90 -5.85 0.03 -13.08
CA PHE A 90 -5.38 0.92 -14.14
C PHE A 90 -4.20 1.82 -13.72
N ALA A 91 -3.16 1.23 -13.15
CA ALA A 91 -1.99 1.95 -12.64
C ALA A 91 -0.96 2.20 -13.76
N PRO A 92 -0.83 3.44 -14.29
CA PRO A 92 0.02 3.70 -15.46
C PRO A 92 1.52 3.50 -15.19
N ASN A 93 1.91 3.51 -13.92
CA ASN A 93 3.30 3.33 -13.50
C ASN A 93 3.69 1.86 -13.25
N LEU A 94 2.74 0.93 -13.43
CA LEU A 94 2.93 -0.51 -13.21
C LEU A 94 2.59 -1.27 -14.50
N PRO A 95 3.59 -1.75 -15.27
CA PRO A 95 3.36 -2.38 -16.57
C PRO A 95 2.31 -3.51 -16.53
N TRP A 96 2.38 -4.35 -15.49
CA TRP A 96 1.46 -5.48 -15.28
C TRP A 96 0.06 -5.08 -14.76
N ALA A 97 -0.17 -3.80 -14.45
CA ALA A 97 -1.48 -3.27 -14.01
C ALA A 97 -1.93 -2.04 -14.82
N HIS A 98 -1.25 -1.73 -15.92
CA HIS A 98 -1.51 -0.54 -16.73
C HIS A 98 -2.93 -0.56 -17.34
N ASP A 99 -3.34 -1.68 -17.94
CA ASP A 99 -4.56 -1.79 -18.72
C ASP A 99 -5.65 -2.64 -18.04
N GLY A 100 -5.53 -2.87 -16.73
CA GLY A 100 -6.47 -3.77 -16.07
C GLY A 100 -6.56 -3.64 -14.56
N ILE A 101 -7.33 -4.57 -14.00
CA ILE A 101 -7.57 -4.72 -12.56
C ILE A 101 -6.80 -5.97 -12.09
N VAL A 102 -5.91 -5.79 -11.12
CA VAL A 102 -5.04 -6.85 -10.60
C VAL A 102 -5.40 -7.14 -9.15
N PRO A 103 -5.79 -8.37 -8.77
CA PRO A 103 -6.17 -8.74 -7.41
C PRO A 103 -4.93 -9.00 -6.53
N LEU A 104 -4.10 -7.97 -6.34
CA LEU A 104 -2.77 -8.10 -5.74
C LEU A 104 -2.82 -8.62 -4.30
N ALA A 105 -3.78 -8.17 -3.49
CA ALA A 105 -3.93 -8.66 -2.11
C ALA A 105 -4.20 -10.17 -2.07
N LYS A 106 -5.02 -10.69 -2.98
CA LYS A 106 -5.30 -12.12 -3.11
C LYS A 106 -4.05 -12.90 -3.52
N LEU A 107 -3.32 -12.40 -4.52
CA LEU A 107 -2.10 -13.05 -5.02
C LEU A 107 -1.02 -13.20 -3.93
N PHE A 108 -0.81 -12.18 -3.11
CA PHE A 108 0.09 -12.28 -1.95
C PHE A 108 -0.43 -13.23 -0.87
N SER A 109 -1.73 -13.13 -0.54
CA SER A 109 -2.33 -14.02 0.47
C SER A 109 -2.13 -15.51 0.12
N GLU A 110 -2.42 -15.89 -1.12
CA GLU A 110 -2.28 -17.27 -1.62
C GLU A 110 -0.84 -17.80 -1.50
N ARG A 111 0.17 -16.94 -1.70
CA ARG A 111 1.58 -17.31 -1.63
C ARG A 111 2.17 -17.25 -0.21
N LEU A 112 1.50 -16.57 0.71
CA LEU A 112 1.92 -16.37 2.09
C LEU A 112 1.01 -17.14 3.07
N ASN A 113 0.77 -18.42 2.82
CA ASN A 113 -0.04 -19.31 3.69
C ASN A 113 -1.42 -18.74 4.05
N ASN A 114 -2.06 -18.02 3.12
CA ASN A 114 -3.37 -17.39 3.29
C ASN A 114 -3.46 -16.42 4.49
N ILE A 115 -2.37 -15.73 4.84
CA ILE A 115 -2.47 -14.64 5.80
C ILE A 115 -3.38 -13.53 5.26
N PRO A 116 -4.12 -12.79 6.12
CA PRO A 116 -4.90 -11.64 5.69
C PRO A 116 -4.01 -10.58 5.04
N VAL A 117 -4.42 -10.06 3.88
CA VAL A 117 -3.73 -8.96 3.18
C VAL A 117 -4.71 -7.82 2.95
N ALA A 118 -4.37 -6.63 3.44
CA ALA A 118 -5.09 -5.38 3.15
C ALA A 118 -4.26 -4.54 2.19
N LEU A 119 -4.93 -3.88 1.24
CA LEU A 119 -4.30 -3.02 0.26
C LEU A 119 -5.01 -1.67 0.23
N THR A 120 -4.27 -0.59 0.07
CA THR A 120 -4.80 0.77 -0.09
C THR A 120 -3.85 1.60 -0.95
N ASN A 121 -4.29 2.81 -1.31
CA ASN A 121 -3.41 3.80 -1.93
C ASN A 121 -2.25 4.19 -0.98
N ASP A 122 -1.09 4.52 -1.54
CA ASP A 122 0.14 4.88 -0.82
C ASP A 122 -0.03 6.11 0.10
N ALA A 123 -0.71 7.16 -0.36
CA ALA A 123 -0.99 8.33 0.46
C ALA A 123 -1.99 8.03 1.59
N ASN A 124 -2.93 7.12 1.36
CA ASN A 124 -3.83 6.61 2.39
C ASN A 124 -3.06 5.81 3.46
N ALA A 125 -2.12 4.96 3.03
CA ALA A 125 -1.24 4.24 3.95
C ALA A 125 -0.39 5.20 4.79
N ALA A 126 0.16 6.27 4.18
CA ALA A 126 0.88 7.33 4.89
C ALA A 126 -0.01 8.03 5.92
N ALA A 127 -1.27 8.36 5.59
CA ALA A 127 -2.20 8.98 6.53
C ALA A 127 -2.53 8.07 7.73
N ILE A 128 -2.66 6.77 7.52
CA ILE A 128 -2.81 5.79 8.61
C ILE A 128 -1.54 5.74 9.47
N GLY A 129 -0.37 5.74 8.84
CA GLY A 129 0.91 5.77 9.53
C GLY A 129 1.05 6.99 10.46
N GLU A 130 0.72 8.19 9.94
CA GLU A 130 0.72 9.43 10.72
C GLU A 130 -0.31 9.41 11.87
N MET A 131 -1.46 8.81 11.66
CA MET A 131 -2.50 8.68 12.69
C MET A 131 -2.07 7.76 13.84
N VAL A 132 -1.37 6.67 13.54
CA VAL A 132 -1.04 5.64 14.52
C VAL A 132 0.29 5.93 15.22
N TYR A 133 1.31 6.35 14.46
CA TYR A 133 2.69 6.47 14.94
C TYR A 133 3.29 7.87 14.79
N GLY A 134 2.71 8.73 13.95
CA GLY A 134 3.26 10.01 13.56
C GLY A 134 2.66 11.21 14.28
N VAL A 135 2.77 12.36 13.63
CA VAL A 135 2.38 13.69 14.18
C VAL A 135 0.87 13.86 14.34
N ALA A 136 0.05 13.06 13.61
CA ALA A 136 -1.40 13.09 13.72
C ALA A 136 -1.97 12.19 14.82
N ARG A 137 -1.11 11.59 15.66
CA ARG A 137 -1.54 10.73 16.75
C ARG A 137 -2.48 11.45 17.70
N GLY A 138 -3.68 10.88 17.90
CA GLY A 138 -4.75 11.46 18.70
C GLY A 138 -5.65 12.45 17.97
N MET A 139 -5.31 12.86 16.76
CA MET A 139 -6.17 13.68 15.90
C MET A 139 -7.28 12.82 15.28
N LYS A 140 -8.48 13.38 15.20
CA LYS A 140 -9.64 12.71 14.59
C LYS A 140 -9.98 13.22 13.20
N ASN A 141 -9.54 14.44 12.87
CA ASN A 141 -9.84 15.09 11.60
C ASN A 141 -8.56 15.78 11.09
N PHE A 142 -8.03 15.30 9.98
CA PHE A 142 -6.83 15.84 9.35
C PHE A 142 -6.70 15.35 7.92
N ILE A 143 -5.80 15.97 7.17
CA ILE A 143 -5.40 15.57 5.83
C ILE A 143 -3.87 15.43 5.84
N VAL A 144 -3.38 14.35 5.28
CA VAL A 144 -1.96 14.18 4.94
C VAL A 144 -1.80 14.47 3.45
N ILE A 145 -0.83 15.30 3.10
CA ILE A 145 -0.43 15.57 1.71
C ILE A 145 0.96 14.98 1.53
N THR A 146 1.12 14.12 0.54
CA THR A 146 2.40 13.57 0.13
C THR A 146 2.90 14.30 -1.11
N LEU A 147 4.14 14.78 -1.07
CA LEU A 147 4.80 15.48 -2.17
C LEU A 147 5.99 14.67 -2.64
N GLY A 148 5.88 14.12 -3.85
CA GLY A 148 6.89 13.29 -4.47
C GLY A 148 6.89 13.45 -6.00
N THR A 149 6.89 12.36 -6.75
CA THR A 149 6.70 12.38 -8.22
C THR A 149 5.36 13.05 -8.59
N GLY A 150 4.35 12.88 -7.75
CA GLY A 150 3.04 13.55 -7.82
C GLY A 150 2.63 14.09 -6.46
N VAL A 151 1.37 14.51 -6.38
CA VAL A 151 0.72 14.94 -5.14
C VAL A 151 -0.32 13.90 -4.76
N GLY A 152 -0.11 13.23 -3.63
CA GLY A 152 -1.07 12.32 -3.04
C GLY A 152 -1.72 12.91 -1.80
N SER A 153 -2.85 12.37 -1.37
CA SER A 153 -3.45 12.75 -0.10
C SER A 153 -4.29 11.63 0.52
N GLY A 154 -4.31 11.63 1.86
CA GLY A 154 -5.19 10.80 2.66
C GLY A 154 -6.01 11.68 3.61
N ILE A 155 -7.32 11.48 3.63
CA ILE A 155 -8.26 12.27 4.42
C ILE A 155 -8.79 11.43 5.57
N VAL A 156 -8.65 11.90 6.79
CA VAL A 156 -9.18 11.25 7.99
C VAL A 156 -10.28 12.10 8.60
N VAL A 157 -11.45 11.50 8.85
CA VAL A 157 -12.62 12.11 9.45
C VAL A 157 -13.13 11.24 10.59
N ASN A 158 -13.32 11.82 11.76
CA ASN A 158 -13.73 11.11 12.97
C ASN A 158 -12.83 9.91 13.34
N GLY A 159 -11.54 10.02 13.03
CA GLY A 159 -10.55 8.95 13.30
C GLY A 159 -10.63 7.77 12.32
N GLN A 160 -11.29 7.94 11.19
CA GLN A 160 -11.40 6.95 10.13
C GLN A 160 -10.93 7.54 8.80
N LEU A 161 -10.16 6.76 8.05
CA LEU A 161 -9.75 7.14 6.72
C LEU A 161 -10.96 7.16 5.78
N LEU A 162 -11.07 8.22 4.99
CA LEU A 162 -12.13 8.40 4.01
C LEU A 162 -11.74 7.71 2.70
N TYR A 163 -12.34 6.57 2.42
CA TYR A 163 -12.13 5.85 1.15
C TYR A 163 -13.07 6.29 0.03
N GLY A 164 -14.23 6.88 0.38
CA GLY A 164 -15.29 7.21 -0.59
C GLY A 164 -16.13 6.00 -0.98
N HIS A 165 -17.00 6.21 -1.97
CA HIS A 165 -17.93 5.17 -2.43
C HIS A 165 -17.22 4.00 -3.14
N ASP A 166 -16.23 4.32 -3.95
CA ASP A 166 -15.52 3.41 -4.85
C ASP A 166 -14.04 3.18 -4.49
N GLY A 167 -13.58 3.72 -3.34
CA GLY A 167 -12.24 3.50 -2.84
C GLY A 167 -11.20 4.56 -3.22
N PHE A 168 -11.59 5.60 -3.98
CA PHE A 168 -10.67 6.60 -4.54
C PHE A 168 -10.89 8.02 -4.01
N ALA A 169 -11.45 8.19 -2.80
CA ALA A 169 -11.52 9.52 -2.19
C ALA A 169 -10.11 10.01 -1.83
N GLY A 170 -9.93 11.32 -1.87
CA GLY A 170 -8.67 11.95 -1.47
C GLY A 170 -7.69 12.18 -2.62
N GLU A 171 -8.07 12.00 -3.88
CA GLU A 171 -7.22 12.26 -5.05
C GLU A 171 -7.04 13.78 -5.33
N LEU A 172 -6.57 14.54 -4.30
CA LEU A 172 -6.47 16.00 -4.36
C LEU A 172 -5.44 16.47 -5.40
N GLY A 173 -4.40 15.68 -5.66
CA GLY A 173 -3.40 15.98 -6.71
C GLY A 173 -4.02 16.07 -8.10
N HIS A 174 -5.21 15.51 -8.30
CA HIS A 174 -5.93 15.53 -9.57
C HIS A 174 -7.05 16.57 -9.65
N VAL A 175 -7.15 17.49 -8.68
CA VAL A 175 -8.04 18.65 -8.76
C VAL A 175 -7.54 19.58 -9.87
N THR A 176 -8.43 19.95 -10.79
CA THR A 176 -8.09 20.85 -11.89
C THR A 176 -7.89 22.27 -11.37
N MET A 177 -6.66 22.78 -11.38
CA MET A 177 -6.27 24.12 -10.95
C MET A 177 -6.18 25.09 -12.12
N VAL A 178 -5.74 24.61 -13.29
CA VAL A 178 -5.62 25.41 -14.51
C VAL A 178 -6.48 24.81 -15.60
N ARG A 179 -7.39 25.62 -16.15
CA ARG A 179 -8.28 25.23 -17.25
C ARG A 179 -7.78 25.73 -18.59
N GLY A 180 -8.09 24.98 -19.67
CA GLY A 180 -7.73 25.38 -21.03
C GLY A 180 -6.32 24.96 -21.42
N GLU A 181 -5.79 25.60 -22.48
CA GLU A 181 -4.52 25.21 -23.12
C GLU A 181 -3.28 25.50 -22.28
N GLU A 182 -3.39 26.34 -21.25
CA GLU A 182 -2.30 26.66 -20.33
C GLU A 182 -2.06 25.56 -19.28
N GLY A 183 -2.98 24.58 -19.16
CA GLY A 183 -2.89 23.46 -18.22
C GLY A 183 -1.78 22.49 -18.64
N ARG A 184 -0.85 22.18 -17.73
CA ARG A 184 0.16 21.15 -17.95
C ARG A 184 -0.49 19.77 -18.07
N SER A 185 0.07 18.90 -18.93
CA SER A 185 -0.35 17.50 -19.02
C SER A 185 -0.10 16.77 -17.70
N CYS A 186 -1.05 15.95 -17.30
CA CYS A 186 -0.96 15.07 -16.14
C CYS A 186 -0.93 13.61 -16.58
N GLY A 187 -0.21 12.76 -15.83
CA GLY A 187 -0.16 11.32 -16.07
C GLY A 187 -1.51 10.60 -16.02
N CYS A 188 -2.55 11.23 -15.42
CA CYS A 188 -3.93 10.71 -15.44
C CYS A 188 -4.68 10.93 -16.78
N GLY A 189 -4.03 11.45 -17.81
CA GLY A 189 -4.61 11.74 -19.13
C GLY A 189 -5.37 13.08 -19.22
N ARG A 190 -5.46 13.85 -18.12
CA ARG A 190 -6.07 15.19 -18.10
C ARG A 190 -4.99 16.28 -18.14
N THR A 191 -5.43 17.54 -18.26
CA THR A 191 -4.58 18.73 -18.17
C THR A 191 -4.99 19.60 -16.98
N GLY A 192 -4.01 20.34 -16.43
CA GLY A 192 -4.23 21.35 -15.39
C GLY A 192 -4.47 20.81 -13.99
N CYS A 193 -4.09 19.57 -13.68
CA CYS A 193 -4.06 19.06 -12.31
C CYS A 193 -3.07 19.86 -11.43
N LEU A 194 -3.29 19.81 -10.09
CA LEU A 194 -2.45 20.48 -9.08
C LEU A 194 -0.96 20.19 -9.21
#